data_9cf830474243a0f8179510e780ee2064
#
_entry.id   9cf830474243a0f8179510e780ee2064
#
_cell.length_a   1.000
_cell.length_b   1.000
_cell.length_c   1.000
_cell.angle_alpha   90.00
_cell.angle_beta   90.00
_cell.angle_gamma   90.00
#
_symmetry.space_group_name_H-M   'P 1'
#
loop_
_entity.id
_entity.type
_entity.pdbx_description
1 polymer ?
#
loop_
_entity_poly.entity_id
_entity_poly.type
_entity_poly.pdbx_seq_one_letter_code
_entity_poly.pdbx_strand_id
1 'polypeptide(L)'
;MGSYILAIALIMLSQTVYEADRGRYGEDIGPLCALFEFKVGSDTVSFSICAPELDKTPSWSHPASTDPPLSVSQAVIASRSQLAHAFPRIKKWNLLDVKLETLFGGDKWFYIISWRPSSFRSSGEGDNIQVGVLMNGQSVDLTVKPKVASNGEPK
;
A
#
# COMPACT_ATOMS: atom_id res chain seq x y z
N MET A 1 32.90 25.31 -27.19
CA MET A 1 33.19 24.32 -26.16
C MET A 1 32.26 24.60 -25.00
N GLY A 2 31.12 23.94 -24.93
CA GLY A 2 30.08 24.13 -23.92
C GLY A 2 30.00 22.90 -23.03
N SER A 3 30.40 23.05 -21.78
CA SER A 3 30.30 22.03 -20.76
C SER A 3 28.84 21.88 -20.33
N TYR A 4 28.20 20.74 -20.59
CA TYR A 4 26.92 20.37 -20.03
C TYR A 4 27.16 19.77 -18.65
N ILE A 5 26.79 20.50 -17.62
CA ILE A 5 26.72 20.00 -16.25
C ILE A 5 25.44 19.14 -16.14
N LEU A 6 25.64 17.84 -16.02
CA LEU A 6 24.60 16.89 -15.79
C LEU A 6 24.16 16.99 -14.30
N ALA A 7 23.05 17.67 -14.05
CA ALA A 7 22.44 17.70 -12.72
C ALA A 7 21.75 16.38 -12.49
N ILE A 8 22.37 15.48 -11.72
CA ILE A 8 21.73 14.27 -11.21
C ILE A 8 20.85 14.69 -10.04
N ALA A 9 19.55 14.77 -10.30
CA ALA A 9 18.56 14.95 -9.26
C ALA A 9 18.50 13.66 -8.43
N LEU A 10 19.06 13.72 -7.22
CA LEU A 10 18.96 12.66 -6.22
C LEU A 10 17.51 12.66 -5.69
N ILE A 11 16.67 11.79 -6.22
CA ILE A 11 15.34 11.56 -5.70
C ILE A 11 15.53 10.81 -4.39
N MET A 12 15.40 11.54 -3.28
CA MET A 12 15.25 10.97 -1.94
C MET A 12 13.90 10.25 -1.91
N LEU A 13 13.91 8.96 -2.22
CA LEU A 13 12.83 8.07 -1.83
C LEU A 13 12.79 8.07 -0.31
N SER A 14 11.74 8.63 0.26
CA SER A 14 11.37 8.41 1.64
C SER A 14 10.98 6.92 1.77
N GLN A 15 11.97 6.08 1.91
CA GLN A 15 11.79 4.71 2.38
C GLN A 15 11.36 4.86 3.83
N THR A 16 10.09 4.62 4.10
CA THR A 16 9.65 4.25 5.44
C THR A 16 10.38 2.95 5.77
N VAL A 17 11.50 3.09 6.49
CA VAL A 17 12.26 1.96 6.98
C VAL A 17 11.36 1.23 7.96
N TYR A 18 10.88 0.06 7.58
CA TYR A 18 10.27 -0.86 8.50
C TYR A 18 11.39 -1.40 9.40
N GLU A 19 11.44 -0.92 10.62
CA GLU A 19 12.12 -1.62 11.69
C GLU A 19 11.42 -2.98 11.87
N ALA A 20 11.96 -4.00 11.20
CA ALA A 20 11.75 -5.35 11.62
C ALA A 20 12.40 -5.47 13.00
N ASP A 21 11.59 -5.44 14.04
CA ASP A 21 12.01 -5.74 15.41
C ASP A 21 12.63 -7.15 15.40
N ARG A 22 13.98 -7.21 15.33
CA ARG A 22 14.75 -8.42 15.51
C ARG A 22 14.79 -8.73 17.02
N GLY A 23 13.60 -9.00 17.57
CA GLY A 23 13.44 -9.53 18.91
C GLY A 23 14.05 -10.93 18.99
N ARG A 24 15.01 -11.05 19.86
CA ARG A 24 15.61 -12.23 20.51
C ARG A 24 15.09 -13.60 20.07
N TYR A 25 16.00 -14.44 19.62
CA TYR A 25 15.86 -15.87 19.39
C TYR A 25 15.00 -16.56 20.47
N GLY A 26 13.84 -17.06 20.07
CA GLY A 26 12.92 -17.87 20.89
C GLY A 26 11.68 -18.17 20.04
N GLU A 27 11.51 -19.43 19.68
CA GLU A 27 10.41 -20.14 19.02
C GLU A 27 9.06 -19.42 19.09
N ASP A 28 8.69 -18.80 18.00
CA ASP A 28 7.41 -18.41 17.40
C ASP A 28 7.57 -17.11 16.60
N ILE A 29 8.37 -17.18 15.54
CA ILE A 29 8.38 -16.10 14.55
C ILE A 29 7.05 -16.23 13.80
N GLY A 30 6.09 -15.38 14.16
CA GLY A 30 4.84 -15.27 13.43
C GLY A 30 5.09 -15.01 11.94
N PRO A 31 4.08 -15.17 11.08
CA PRO A 31 4.25 -15.02 9.64
C PRO A 31 4.83 -13.65 9.32
N LEU A 32 5.83 -13.64 8.42
CA LEU A 32 6.49 -12.43 7.97
C LEU A 32 5.48 -11.57 7.19
N CYS A 33 5.16 -10.37 7.67
CA CYS A 33 4.18 -9.47 7.09
C CYS A 33 4.76 -8.07 6.88
N ALA A 34 4.36 -7.40 5.79
CA ALA A 34 4.51 -5.96 5.64
C ALA A 34 3.21 -5.27 6.08
N LEU A 35 3.30 -4.31 7.00
CA LEU A 35 2.20 -3.48 7.46
C LEU A 35 2.24 -2.14 6.73
N PHE A 36 1.10 -1.73 6.17
CA PHE A 36 0.88 -0.44 5.55
C PHE A 36 -0.12 0.34 6.39
N GLU A 37 0.26 1.55 6.82
CA GLU A 37 -0.58 2.40 7.64
C GLU A 37 -0.60 3.81 7.08
N PHE A 38 -1.77 4.44 7.02
CA PHE A 38 -1.98 5.79 6.51
C PHE A 38 -3.18 6.44 7.19
N LYS A 39 -3.31 7.76 7.09
CA LYS A 39 -4.41 8.51 7.66
C LYS A 39 -5.37 8.98 6.60
N VAL A 40 -6.66 8.97 6.92
CA VAL A 40 -7.74 9.48 6.10
C VAL A 40 -8.63 10.36 6.98
N GLY A 41 -8.46 11.67 6.85
CA GLY A 41 -9.05 12.60 7.79
C GLY A 41 -8.56 12.32 9.20
N SER A 42 -9.47 11.98 10.12
CA SER A 42 -9.14 11.63 11.51
C SER A 42 -8.84 10.14 11.71
N ASP A 43 -9.16 9.28 10.76
CA ASP A 43 -9.10 7.84 10.91
C ASP A 43 -7.72 7.31 10.52
N THR A 44 -7.29 6.24 11.19
CA THR A 44 -6.13 5.46 10.78
C THR A 44 -6.62 4.25 9.99
N VAL A 45 -6.07 4.07 8.81
CA VAL A 45 -6.37 2.93 7.94
C VAL A 45 -5.12 2.10 7.76
N SER A 46 -5.24 0.80 7.86
CA SER A 46 -4.11 -0.12 7.70
C SER A 46 -4.52 -1.39 6.97
N PHE A 47 -3.53 -2.02 6.34
CA PHE A 47 -3.62 -3.40 5.87
C PHE A 47 -2.25 -4.06 5.99
N SER A 48 -2.22 -5.39 5.97
CA SER A 48 -0.99 -6.15 5.98
C SER A 48 -0.98 -7.16 4.83
N ILE A 49 0.22 -7.39 4.29
CA ILE A 49 0.46 -8.46 3.31
C ILE A 49 1.45 -9.42 3.93
N CYS A 50 1.05 -10.67 4.09
CA CYS A 50 1.84 -11.68 4.76
C CYS A 50 2.36 -12.74 3.77
N ALA A 51 3.53 -13.31 4.04
CA ALA A 51 4.13 -14.35 3.20
C ALA A 51 3.17 -15.51 2.91
N PRO A 52 2.40 -16.08 3.86
CA PRO A 52 1.46 -17.16 3.57
C PRO A 52 0.33 -16.80 2.60
N GLU A 53 -0.02 -15.52 2.49
CA GLU A 53 -1.01 -15.05 1.50
C GLU A 53 -0.38 -14.97 0.13
N LEU A 54 0.84 -14.44 0.04
CA LEU A 54 1.60 -14.35 -1.20
C LEU A 54 1.96 -15.72 -1.75
N ASP A 55 2.25 -16.71 -0.92
CA ASP A 55 2.56 -18.08 -1.36
C ASP A 55 1.43 -18.71 -2.19
N LYS A 56 0.19 -18.28 -1.94
CA LYS A 56 -1.00 -18.73 -2.68
C LYS A 56 -1.21 -18.01 -4.02
N THR A 57 -0.39 -17.00 -4.31
CA THR A 57 -0.49 -16.22 -5.55
C THR A 57 0.44 -16.76 -6.63
N PRO A 58 0.16 -16.51 -7.93
CA PRO A 58 1.08 -16.80 -9.00
C PRO A 58 2.45 -16.14 -8.78
N SER A 59 3.53 -16.87 -9.11
CA SER A 59 4.89 -16.30 -9.15
C SER A 59 5.11 -15.58 -10.49
N TRP A 60 5.93 -14.53 -10.46
CA TRP A 60 6.35 -13.80 -11.65
C TRP A 60 7.85 -13.57 -11.63
N SER A 61 8.59 -14.57 -12.09
CA SER A 61 10.06 -14.63 -11.97
C SER A 61 10.81 -13.80 -13.00
N HIS A 62 10.14 -13.40 -14.10
CA HIS A 62 10.79 -12.74 -15.23
C HIS A 62 10.01 -11.49 -15.67
N PRO A 63 9.91 -10.45 -14.82
CA PRO A 63 9.10 -9.27 -15.12
C PRO A 63 9.56 -8.49 -16.36
N ALA A 64 10.82 -8.62 -16.75
CA ALA A 64 11.35 -7.94 -17.94
C ALA A 64 10.94 -8.59 -19.27
N SER A 65 10.44 -9.82 -19.25
CA SER A 65 10.18 -10.62 -20.45
C SER A 65 8.74 -11.12 -20.62
N THR A 66 7.91 -10.96 -19.59
CA THR A 66 6.53 -11.45 -19.57
C THR A 66 5.59 -10.44 -18.93
N ASP A 67 4.32 -10.48 -19.32
CA ASP A 67 3.29 -9.71 -18.64
C ASP A 67 3.02 -10.24 -17.23
N PRO A 68 2.63 -9.36 -16.28
CA PRO A 68 2.26 -9.79 -14.94
C PRO A 68 1.03 -10.72 -14.97
N PRO A 69 0.94 -11.69 -14.05
CA PRO A 69 -0.21 -12.60 -13.95
C PRO A 69 -1.55 -11.88 -13.80
N LEU A 70 -1.55 -10.73 -13.16
CA LEU A 70 -2.70 -9.83 -13.05
C LEU A 70 -2.40 -8.53 -13.79
N SER A 71 -3.26 -8.10 -14.69
CA SER A 71 -3.10 -6.82 -15.37
C SER A 71 -3.38 -5.63 -14.44
N VAL A 72 -2.75 -4.49 -14.72
CA VAL A 72 -2.96 -3.24 -13.97
C VAL A 72 -4.45 -2.85 -13.94
N SER A 73 -5.17 -3.01 -15.06
CA SER A 73 -6.59 -2.68 -15.12
C SER A 73 -7.44 -3.54 -14.19
N GLN A 74 -7.16 -4.83 -14.10
CA GLN A 74 -7.84 -5.75 -13.18
C GLN A 74 -7.51 -5.41 -11.72
N ALA A 75 -6.26 -5.08 -11.41
CA ALA A 75 -5.86 -4.65 -10.08
C ALA A 75 -6.57 -3.36 -9.66
N VAL A 76 -6.67 -2.37 -10.56
CA VAL A 76 -7.41 -1.12 -10.32
C VAL A 76 -8.90 -1.38 -10.06
N ILE A 77 -9.53 -2.30 -10.78
CA ILE A 77 -10.94 -2.68 -10.57
C ILE A 77 -11.11 -3.31 -9.18
N ALA A 78 -10.24 -4.28 -8.82
CA ALA A 78 -10.29 -4.96 -7.53
C ALA A 78 -10.11 -3.97 -6.37
N SER A 79 -9.12 -3.07 -6.46
CA SER A 79 -8.87 -2.06 -5.43
C SER A 79 -10.04 -1.08 -5.27
N ARG A 80 -10.69 -0.67 -6.36
CA ARG A 80 -11.88 0.19 -6.32
C ARG A 80 -13.05 -0.49 -5.63
N SER A 81 -13.24 -1.78 -5.85
CA SER A 81 -14.26 -2.58 -5.18
C SER A 81 -14.03 -2.62 -3.67
N GLN A 82 -12.78 -2.82 -3.24
CA GLN A 82 -12.39 -2.79 -1.82
C GLN A 82 -12.66 -1.43 -1.18
N LEU A 83 -12.34 -0.33 -1.87
CA LEU A 83 -12.65 1.01 -1.37
C LEU A 83 -14.14 1.27 -1.23
N ALA A 84 -14.94 0.81 -2.17
CA ALA A 84 -16.40 0.94 -2.10
C ALA A 84 -16.99 0.17 -0.89
N HIS A 85 -16.38 -0.96 -0.55
CA HIS A 85 -16.74 -1.75 0.63
C HIS A 85 -16.31 -1.07 1.93
N ALA A 86 -15.04 -0.65 2.02
CA ALA A 86 -14.49 -0.04 3.24
C ALA A 86 -15.03 1.37 3.50
N PHE A 87 -15.34 2.14 2.43
CA PHE A 87 -15.79 3.53 2.52
C PHE A 87 -17.07 3.80 1.72
N PRO A 88 -18.21 3.21 2.09
CA PRO A 88 -19.44 3.27 1.29
C PRO A 88 -20.02 4.68 1.12
N ARG A 89 -19.61 5.63 1.97
CA ARG A 89 -20.02 7.04 1.91
C ARG A 89 -19.25 7.84 0.87
N ILE A 90 -18.06 7.39 0.45
CA ILE A 90 -17.22 8.09 -0.52
C ILE A 90 -17.55 7.57 -1.92
N LYS A 91 -18.22 8.39 -2.74
CA LYS A 91 -18.74 7.96 -4.07
C LYS A 91 -17.73 8.07 -5.20
N LYS A 92 -16.72 8.94 -5.06
CA LYS A 92 -15.74 9.20 -6.13
C LYS A 92 -14.33 9.14 -5.60
N TRP A 93 -13.49 8.41 -6.31
CA TRP A 93 -12.08 8.20 -6.03
C TRP A 93 -11.25 8.57 -7.25
N ASN A 94 -10.18 9.30 -7.06
CA ASN A 94 -9.18 9.60 -8.08
C ASN A 94 -8.01 8.65 -7.90
N LEU A 95 -7.68 7.92 -8.95
CA LEU A 95 -6.46 7.11 -9.01
C LEU A 95 -5.26 8.06 -9.05
N LEU A 96 -4.30 7.86 -8.16
CA LEU A 96 -3.09 8.66 -8.10
C LEU A 96 -1.89 7.91 -8.68
N ASP A 97 -1.72 6.65 -8.24
CA ASP A 97 -0.52 5.88 -8.55
C ASP A 97 -0.81 4.37 -8.49
N VAL A 98 -0.05 3.60 -9.25
CA VAL A 98 -0.04 2.14 -9.23
C VAL A 98 1.41 1.69 -9.17
N LYS A 99 1.80 1.07 -8.08
CA LYS A 99 3.13 0.51 -7.88
C LYS A 99 3.06 -1.01 -7.89
N LEU A 100 4.10 -1.61 -8.41
CA LEU A 100 4.32 -3.04 -8.39
C LEU A 100 5.49 -3.32 -7.44
N GLU A 101 5.24 -4.13 -6.43
CA GLU A 101 6.20 -4.37 -5.35
C GLU A 101 6.35 -5.87 -5.06
N THR A 102 7.44 -6.24 -4.39
CA THR A 102 7.69 -7.59 -3.87
C THR A 102 7.95 -7.52 -2.37
N LEU A 103 7.61 -8.57 -1.64
CA LEU A 103 8.15 -8.75 -0.30
C LEU A 103 9.52 -9.45 -0.42
N PHE A 104 10.53 -8.81 0.21
CA PHE A 104 11.90 -9.36 0.34
C PHE A 104 12.60 -9.72 -0.98
N GLY A 105 12.25 -9.08 -2.09
CA GLY A 105 12.94 -9.27 -3.37
C GLY A 105 12.70 -10.61 -4.06
N GLY A 106 11.63 -11.33 -3.70
CA GLY A 106 11.26 -12.62 -4.30
C GLY A 106 10.51 -12.48 -5.64
N ASP A 107 9.97 -13.60 -6.10
CA ASP A 107 9.15 -13.73 -7.31
C ASP A 107 7.64 -13.54 -7.03
N LYS A 108 7.28 -13.22 -5.80
CA LYS A 108 5.91 -12.94 -5.34
C LYS A 108 5.65 -11.44 -5.35
N TRP A 109 4.85 -11.04 -6.30
CA TRP A 109 4.54 -9.63 -6.57
C TRP A 109 3.13 -9.28 -6.12
N PHE A 110 2.90 -7.99 -5.87
CA PHE A 110 1.59 -7.43 -5.59
C PHE A 110 1.55 -5.97 -6.03
N TYR A 111 0.36 -5.45 -6.21
CA TYR A 111 0.14 -4.04 -6.50
C TYR A 111 -0.17 -3.26 -5.23
N ILE A 112 0.41 -2.07 -5.11
CA ILE A 112 -0.02 -1.01 -4.20
C ILE A 112 -0.66 0.08 -5.04
N ILE A 113 -1.95 0.33 -4.83
CA ILE A 113 -2.73 1.27 -5.61
C ILE A 113 -3.17 2.43 -4.73
N SER A 114 -2.72 3.62 -5.06
CA SER A 114 -2.98 4.85 -4.29
C SER A 114 -4.18 5.60 -4.84
N TRP A 115 -5.09 5.97 -3.94
CA TRP A 115 -6.32 6.65 -4.25
C TRP A 115 -6.51 7.89 -3.39
N ARG A 116 -7.23 8.88 -3.93
CA ARG A 116 -7.68 10.08 -3.20
C ARG A 116 -9.18 10.25 -3.35
N PRO A 117 -9.92 10.49 -2.24
CA PRO A 117 -11.32 10.87 -2.33
C PRO A 117 -11.49 12.18 -3.10
N SER A 118 -12.43 12.24 -4.04
CA SER A 118 -12.69 13.47 -4.82
C SER A 118 -13.29 14.60 -3.97
N SER A 119 -13.83 14.28 -2.79
CA SER A 119 -14.42 15.24 -1.85
C SER A 119 -13.39 15.98 -1.00
N PHE A 120 -12.15 15.48 -0.92
CA PHE A 120 -11.08 16.17 -0.20
C PHE A 120 -10.46 17.22 -1.12
N ARG A 121 -10.64 18.50 -0.77
CA ARG A 121 -9.88 19.61 -1.40
C ARG A 121 -8.42 19.41 -0.99
N SER A 122 -7.52 19.45 -1.95
CA SER A 122 -6.09 19.24 -1.81
C SER A 122 -5.46 20.25 -0.85
N SER A 123 -5.45 19.96 0.43
CA SER A 123 -4.82 20.83 1.45
C SER A 123 -3.85 20.11 2.38
N GLY A 124 -3.43 18.87 2.07
CA GLY A 124 -2.43 18.19 2.91
C GLY A 124 -1.90 16.90 2.31
N GLU A 125 -0.62 16.67 2.52
CA GLU A 125 -0.02 15.33 2.45
C GLU A 125 -0.70 14.50 3.54
N GLY A 126 -1.54 13.51 3.17
CA GLY A 126 -2.12 12.62 4.18
C GLY A 126 -3.49 12.06 3.85
N ASP A 127 -4.15 12.54 2.80
CA ASP A 127 -5.50 12.06 2.45
C ASP A 127 -5.49 10.97 1.37
N ASN A 128 -4.37 10.27 1.21
CA ASN A 128 -4.25 9.20 0.22
C ASN A 128 -4.45 7.85 0.90
N ILE A 129 -5.29 7.02 0.29
CA ILE A 129 -5.51 5.64 0.71
C ILE A 129 -4.72 4.72 -0.22
N GLN A 130 -4.06 3.73 0.33
CA GLN A 130 -3.44 2.67 -0.42
C GLN A 130 -4.23 1.37 -0.26
N VAL A 131 -4.31 0.61 -1.33
CA VAL A 131 -4.95 -0.72 -1.36
C VAL A 131 -3.97 -1.71 -1.94
N GLY A 132 -3.69 -2.78 -1.21
CA GLY A 132 -2.92 -3.90 -1.70
C GLY A 132 -3.79 -4.81 -2.58
N VAL A 133 -3.27 -5.25 -3.73
CA VAL A 133 -3.91 -6.24 -4.60
C VAL A 133 -2.91 -7.31 -4.97
N LEU A 134 -3.23 -8.55 -4.64
CA LEU A 134 -2.42 -9.72 -4.90
C LEU A 134 -2.50 -10.16 -6.37
N MET A 135 -1.51 -10.90 -6.86
CA MET A 135 -1.45 -11.35 -8.26
C MET A 135 -2.54 -12.35 -8.66
N ASN A 136 -3.31 -12.86 -7.71
CA ASN A 136 -4.52 -13.65 -7.98
C ASN A 136 -5.80 -12.79 -8.14
N GLY A 137 -5.67 -11.45 -8.06
CA GLY A 137 -6.79 -10.50 -8.16
C GLY A 137 -7.51 -10.22 -6.85
N GLN A 138 -7.10 -10.83 -5.75
CA GLN A 138 -7.67 -10.56 -4.44
C GLN A 138 -7.13 -9.25 -3.89
N SER A 139 -8.03 -8.33 -3.49
CA SER A 139 -7.65 -7.15 -2.71
C SER A 139 -7.48 -7.52 -1.24
N VAL A 140 -6.51 -6.88 -0.60
CA VAL A 140 -6.26 -7.07 0.84
C VAL A 140 -7.25 -6.23 1.65
N ASP A 141 -7.77 -6.80 2.74
CA ASP A 141 -8.76 -6.13 3.57
C ASP A 141 -8.18 -4.91 4.29
N LEU A 142 -8.93 -3.82 4.25
CA LEU A 142 -8.60 -2.58 4.95
C LEU A 142 -9.20 -2.59 6.35
N THR A 143 -8.38 -2.33 7.35
CA THR A 143 -8.80 -2.09 8.72
C THR A 143 -8.89 -0.59 8.98
N VAL A 144 -10.08 -0.09 9.29
CA VAL A 144 -10.34 1.32 9.61
C VAL A 144 -10.47 1.48 11.11
N LYS A 145 -9.56 2.24 11.73
CA LYS A 145 -9.61 2.57 13.16
C LYS A 145 -10.03 4.04 13.31
N PRO A 146 -11.23 4.33 13.82
CA PRO A 146 -11.64 5.70 14.07
C PRO A 146 -10.76 6.32 15.16
N LYS A 147 -10.50 7.63 15.05
CA LYS A 147 -9.84 8.38 16.11
C LYS A 147 -10.69 8.28 17.38
N VAL A 148 -10.14 7.67 18.41
CA VAL A 148 -10.76 7.69 19.74
C VAL A 148 -10.79 9.16 20.18
N ALA A 149 -12.00 9.72 20.39
CA ALA A 149 -12.14 11.03 21.02
C ALA A 149 -11.45 10.93 22.39
N SER A 150 -10.37 11.68 22.60
CA SER A 150 -9.81 11.84 23.92
C SER A 150 -10.89 12.53 24.76
N ASN A 151 -11.60 11.76 25.57
CA ASN A 151 -12.50 12.31 26.57
C ASN A 151 -11.64 13.23 27.43
N GLY A 152 -11.91 14.55 27.29
CA GLY A 152 -11.21 15.57 28.06
C GLY A 152 -11.29 15.21 29.54
N GLU A 153 -10.13 15.18 30.19
CA GLU A 153 -10.07 15.17 31.65
C GLU A 153 -10.96 16.29 32.16
N PRO A 154 -11.91 16.03 33.06
CA PRO A 154 -12.64 17.09 33.73
C PRO A 154 -11.65 17.89 34.58
N LYS A 155 -11.56 19.18 34.31
CA LYS A 155 -10.85 20.14 35.16
C LYS A 155 -11.52 20.29 36.51
#